data_58f8df1edc85770f7916a3be3264f523
#
_entry.id   58f8df1edc85770f7916a3be3264f523
#
_cell.length_a   1.000
_cell.length_b   1.000
_cell.length_c   1.000
_cell.angle_alpha   90.00
_cell.angle_beta   90.00
_cell.angle_gamma   90.00
#
_symmetry.space_group_name_H-M   'P 1'
#
loop_
_entity.id
_entity.type
_entity.pdbx_description
1 polymer ?
#
loop_
_entity_poly.entity_id
_entity_poly.type
_entity_poly.pdbx_seq_one_letter_code
_entity_poly.pdbx_strand_id
1 'polypeptide(L)'
;MEHFSVYRFSMEYPNVCRFEFNPKTKREKGDIVIHFPDREKVFLSWGQLATVMKKHATPDAFATHSIKSMSKSRSITKTDKVESKSMTVNSHEAYYNKVQFHESVGMAFFGKGQTNVRTTLSVHLFCPNSSRYFVLYALLTPKAPEDFDKLFLEMVDSFRCH
;
A
#
# COMPACT_ATOMS: atom_id res chain seq x y z
N MET A 1 -1.55 14.83 14.11
CA MET A 1 -0.58 13.86 13.56
C MET A 1 0.57 13.69 14.55
N GLU A 2 1.04 12.48 14.71
CA GLU A 2 2.27 12.14 15.45
C GLU A 2 3.35 11.73 14.47
N HIS A 3 4.60 11.75 14.92
CA HIS A 3 5.77 11.42 14.08
C HIS A 3 6.33 10.05 14.45
N PHE A 4 6.51 9.21 13.44
CA PHE A 4 7.15 7.91 13.54
C PHE A 4 8.47 7.92 12.78
N SER A 5 9.53 7.41 13.38
CA SER A 5 10.85 7.31 12.75
C SER A 5 11.55 6.00 13.13
N VAL A 6 11.98 5.25 12.14
CA VAL A 6 12.73 4.01 12.31
C VAL A 6 13.58 3.72 11.07
N TYR A 7 14.72 3.07 11.23
CA TYR A 7 15.60 2.65 10.13
C TYR A 7 15.95 3.75 9.11
N ARG A 8 16.01 5.02 9.56
CA ARG A 8 16.25 6.21 8.72
C ARG A 8 15.14 6.46 7.68
N PHE A 9 13.92 6.15 7.99
CA PHE A 9 12.75 6.70 7.33
C PHE A 9 11.76 7.17 8.38
N SER A 10 10.90 8.08 8.01
CA SER A 10 9.90 8.63 8.93
C SER A 10 8.62 8.99 8.20
N MET A 11 7.54 9.12 8.97
CA MET A 11 6.21 9.47 8.47
C MET A 11 5.38 10.06 9.60
N GLU A 12 4.47 10.95 9.26
CA GLU A 12 3.40 11.38 10.17
C GLU A 12 2.19 10.46 10.04
N TYR A 13 1.48 10.28 11.15
CA TYR A 13 0.30 9.43 11.25
C TYR A 13 -0.68 9.94 12.30
N PRO A 14 -1.97 9.59 12.24
CA PRO A 14 -2.93 9.95 13.30
C PRO A 14 -2.57 9.29 14.65
N ASN A 15 -2.63 10.06 15.73
CA ASN A 15 -2.27 9.61 17.08
C ASN A 15 -3.13 8.47 17.66
N VAL A 16 -4.26 8.17 17.00
CA VAL A 16 -5.15 7.06 17.36
C VAL A 16 -4.72 5.70 16.81
N CYS A 17 -3.67 5.68 15.97
CA CYS A 17 -3.19 4.46 15.32
C CYS A 17 -2.26 3.65 16.21
N ARG A 18 -2.22 2.34 15.95
CA ARG A 18 -1.31 1.39 16.60
C ARG A 18 -0.41 0.73 15.56
N PHE A 19 0.87 0.61 15.88
CA PHE A 19 1.87 -0.04 15.03
C PHE A 19 2.06 -1.51 15.42
N GLU A 20 2.18 -2.35 14.39
CA GLU A 20 2.56 -3.74 14.52
C GLU A 20 3.77 -4.01 13.60
N PHE A 21 4.89 -4.42 14.21
CA PHE A 21 6.11 -4.75 13.50
C PHE A 21 6.17 -6.25 13.23
N ASN A 22 6.50 -6.63 12.02
CA ASN A 22 6.90 -8.00 11.75
C ASN A 22 8.20 -8.31 12.54
N PRO A 23 8.27 -9.41 13.32
CA PRO A 23 9.48 -9.76 14.07
C PRO A 23 10.74 -9.95 13.22
N LYS A 24 10.60 -10.18 11.92
CA LYS A 24 11.72 -10.33 10.97
C LYS A 24 12.15 -9.02 10.33
N THR A 25 11.56 -7.90 10.74
CA THR A 25 11.85 -6.56 10.22
C THR A 25 13.29 -6.15 10.52
N LYS A 26 13.99 -5.67 9.51
CA LYS A 26 15.36 -5.16 9.57
C LYS A 26 15.47 -3.86 8.76
N ARG A 27 16.60 -3.18 8.92
CA ARG A 27 16.88 -1.94 8.16
C ARG A 27 16.79 -2.13 6.64
N GLU A 28 17.28 -3.26 6.12
CA GLU A 28 17.37 -3.54 4.69
C GLU A 28 16.05 -3.99 4.09
N LYS A 29 15.19 -4.62 4.89
CA LYS A 29 13.87 -5.09 4.49
C LYS A 29 12.95 -5.29 5.67
N GLY A 30 11.69 -5.06 5.48
CA GLY A 30 10.69 -5.29 6.53
C GLY A 30 9.31 -4.83 6.12
N ASP A 31 8.42 -4.96 7.07
CA ASP A 31 7.05 -4.50 6.97
C ASP A 31 6.49 -4.09 8.34
N ILE A 32 5.61 -3.13 8.29
CA ILE A 32 4.89 -2.57 9.43
C ILE A 32 3.42 -2.47 9.04
N VAL A 33 2.54 -2.80 9.98
CA VAL A 33 1.11 -2.57 9.85
C VAL A 33 0.69 -1.44 10.80
N ILE A 34 -0.01 -0.46 10.25
CA ILE A 34 -0.60 0.66 10.99
C ILE A 34 -2.10 0.38 11.07
N HIS A 35 -2.59 0.12 12.27
CA HIS A 35 -3.99 -0.18 12.55
C HIS A 35 -4.73 1.09 12.93
N PHE A 36 -5.81 1.39 12.23
CA PHE A 36 -6.76 2.45 12.55
C PHE A 36 -7.89 1.92 13.44
N PRO A 37 -8.56 2.78 14.22
CA PRO A 37 -9.67 2.37 15.08
C PRO A 37 -10.82 1.69 14.33
N ASP A 38 -11.11 2.15 13.13
CA ASP A 38 -12.22 1.71 12.28
C ASP A 38 -11.90 0.47 11.42
N ARG A 39 -10.90 -0.32 11.85
CA ARG A 39 -10.42 -1.55 11.21
C ARG A 39 -9.64 -1.36 9.90
N GLU A 40 -9.52 -0.14 9.40
CA GLU A 40 -8.66 0.12 8.26
C GLU A 40 -7.20 -0.12 8.62
N LYS A 41 -6.41 -0.52 7.64
CA LYS A 41 -4.98 -0.79 7.82
C LYS A 41 -4.17 -0.15 6.72
N VAL A 42 -3.08 0.47 7.11
CA VAL A 42 -2.03 0.88 6.20
C VAL A 42 -0.81 0.00 6.42
N PHE A 43 -0.29 -0.54 5.36
CA PHE A 43 0.91 -1.37 5.35
C PHE A 43 2.04 -0.57 4.74
N LEU A 44 3.18 -0.58 5.40
CA LEU A 44 4.43 -0.06 4.88
C LEU A 44 5.43 -1.21 4.77
N SER A 45 5.87 -1.49 3.56
CA SER A 45 6.92 -2.48 3.31
C SER A 45 8.09 -1.86 2.57
N TRP A 46 9.28 -2.39 2.79
CA TRP A 46 10.50 -1.94 2.13
C TRP A 46 11.47 -3.09 1.89
N GLY A 47 12.38 -2.86 0.96
CA GLY A 47 13.44 -3.80 0.63
C GLY A 47 14.51 -3.14 -0.23
N GLN A 48 15.51 -3.92 -0.63
CA GLN A 48 16.61 -3.43 -1.45
C GLN A 48 16.12 -3.03 -2.84
N LEU A 49 16.40 -1.79 -3.24
CA LEU A 49 16.02 -1.25 -4.54
C LEU A 49 16.58 -2.07 -5.70
N ALA A 50 17.84 -2.49 -5.61
CA ALA A 50 18.49 -3.31 -6.64
C ALA A 50 17.76 -4.62 -6.91
N THR A 51 17.07 -5.20 -5.93
CA THR A 51 16.32 -6.44 -6.11
C THR A 51 15.07 -6.22 -6.95
N VAL A 52 14.36 -5.12 -6.74
CA VAL A 52 13.15 -4.79 -7.49
C VAL A 52 13.48 -4.27 -8.88
N MET A 53 14.53 -3.46 -9.02
CA MET A 53 14.96 -2.90 -10.31
C MET A 53 15.43 -3.94 -11.32
N LYS A 54 15.87 -5.12 -10.89
CA LYS A 54 16.16 -6.24 -11.81
C LYS A 54 14.95 -6.69 -12.63
N LYS A 55 13.74 -6.44 -12.14
CA LYS A 55 12.47 -6.87 -12.76
C LYS A 55 11.61 -5.71 -13.22
N HIS A 56 11.71 -4.58 -12.55
CA HIS A 56 10.86 -3.41 -12.74
C HIS A 56 11.73 -2.16 -12.68
N ALA A 57 11.94 -1.51 -13.81
CA ALA A 57 12.85 -0.36 -13.92
C ALA A 57 12.31 0.89 -13.22
N THR A 58 10.98 1.00 -13.05
CA THR A 58 10.29 2.19 -12.56
C THR A 58 9.22 1.85 -11.52
N PRO A 59 8.82 2.81 -10.66
CA PRO A 59 7.75 2.59 -9.68
C PRO A 59 6.41 2.18 -10.31
N ASP A 60 6.04 2.72 -11.48
CA ASP A 60 4.79 2.38 -12.19
C ASP A 60 4.80 0.94 -12.72
N ALA A 61 5.93 0.48 -13.27
CA ALA A 61 6.10 -0.91 -13.70
C ALA A 61 5.97 -1.87 -12.51
N PHE A 62 6.55 -1.53 -11.37
CA PHE A 62 6.43 -2.31 -10.14
C PHE A 62 4.99 -2.32 -9.60
N ALA A 63 4.34 -1.16 -9.56
CA ALA A 63 2.95 -1.02 -9.15
C ALA A 63 1.98 -1.82 -10.04
N THR A 64 2.17 -1.74 -11.35
CA THR A 64 1.37 -2.50 -12.33
C THR A 64 1.53 -4.01 -12.13
N HIS A 65 2.76 -4.48 -11.89
CA HIS A 65 3.02 -5.89 -11.58
C HIS A 65 2.33 -6.32 -10.29
N SER A 66 2.36 -5.49 -9.24
CA SER A 66 1.73 -5.77 -7.95
C SER A 66 0.21 -5.93 -8.09
N ILE A 67 -0.46 -5.02 -8.82
CA ILE A 67 -1.89 -5.10 -9.11
C ILE A 67 -2.20 -6.37 -9.90
N LYS A 68 -1.43 -6.66 -10.95
CA LYS A 68 -1.63 -7.87 -11.76
C LYS A 68 -1.44 -9.15 -10.94
N SER A 69 -0.53 -9.15 -9.98
CA SER A 69 -0.32 -10.27 -9.08
C SER A 69 -1.52 -10.49 -8.15
N MET A 70 -2.03 -9.40 -7.55
CA MET A 70 -3.24 -9.46 -6.71
C MET A 70 -4.48 -9.91 -7.49
N SER A 71 -4.65 -9.42 -8.73
CA SER A 71 -5.78 -9.78 -9.61
C SER A 71 -5.83 -11.26 -9.99
N LYS A 72 -4.73 -11.99 -9.84
CA LYS A 72 -4.68 -13.45 -10.10
C LYS A 72 -5.23 -14.31 -8.97
N SER A 73 -5.58 -13.71 -7.83
CA SER A 73 -6.22 -14.47 -6.74
C SER A 73 -7.54 -15.09 -7.23
N ARG A 74 -7.78 -16.34 -6.86
CA ARG A 74 -9.00 -17.08 -7.28
C ARG A 74 -10.30 -16.44 -6.79
N SER A 75 -10.25 -15.65 -5.73
CA SER A 75 -11.40 -14.90 -5.20
C SER A 75 -11.71 -13.64 -6.00
N ILE A 76 -10.75 -13.10 -6.77
CA ILE A 76 -10.94 -11.88 -7.54
C ILE A 76 -11.62 -12.21 -8.87
N THR A 77 -12.81 -11.67 -9.07
CA THR A 77 -13.61 -11.85 -10.30
C THR A 77 -13.45 -10.70 -11.29
N LYS A 78 -13.15 -9.50 -10.78
CA LYS A 78 -12.96 -8.29 -11.58
C LYS A 78 -12.01 -7.33 -10.87
N THR A 79 -11.25 -6.56 -11.63
CA THR A 79 -10.37 -5.50 -11.14
C THR A 79 -10.62 -4.24 -11.93
N ASP A 80 -11.01 -3.17 -11.23
CA ASP A 80 -11.24 -1.85 -11.82
C ASP A 80 -10.15 -0.89 -11.32
N LYS A 81 -9.39 -0.33 -12.25
CA LYS A 81 -8.41 0.71 -11.99
C LYS A 81 -9.12 2.06 -11.96
N VAL A 82 -9.33 2.62 -10.76
CA VAL A 82 -10.10 3.85 -10.56
C VAL A 82 -9.25 5.08 -10.85
N GLU A 83 -8.02 5.10 -10.31
CA GLU A 83 -7.08 6.21 -10.49
C GLU A 83 -5.65 5.68 -10.50
N SER A 84 -4.81 6.30 -11.30
CA SER A 84 -3.37 6.04 -11.31
C SER A 84 -2.63 7.27 -11.80
N LYS A 85 -1.57 7.62 -11.08
CA LYS A 85 -0.76 8.79 -11.44
C LYS A 85 0.68 8.68 -10.95
N SER A 86 1.59 9.24 -11.72
CA SER A 86 2.94 9.53 -11.25
C SER A 86 2.87 10.65 -10.21
N MET A 87 3.71 10.56 -9.19
CA MET A 87 3.84 11.56 -8.15
C MET A 87 5.29 11.62 -7.66
N THR A 88 5.57 12.60 -6.83
CA THR A 88 6.88 12.74 -6.17
C THR A 88 6.67 12.67 -4.66
N VAL A 89 7.46 11.83 -3.98
CA VAL A 89 7.49 11.72 -2.52
C VAL A 89 8.92 11.94 -2.06
N ASN A 90 9.14 12.92 -1.19
CA ASN A 90 10.48 13.26 -0.70
C ASN A 90 11.50 13.45 -1.86
N SER A 91 11.10 14.13 -2.93
CA SER A 91 11.88 14.38 -4.16
C SER A 91 12.24 13.13 -4.98
N HIS A 92 11.63 11.98 -4.70
CA HIS A 92 11.83 10.74 -5.45
C HIS A 92 10.60 10.36 -6.25
N GLU A 93 10.83 9.65 -7.36
CA GLU A 93 9.75 9.13 -8.20
C GLU A 93 8.91 8.12 -7.44
N ALA A 94 7.61 8.31 -7.51
CA ALA A 94 6.61 7.43 -6.94
C ALA A 94 5.41 7.27 -7.87
N TYR A 95 4.64 6.22 -7.65
CA TYR A 95 3.44 5.94 -8.43
C TYR A 95 2.28 5.55 -7.52
N TYR A 96 1.19 6.30 -7.63
CA TYR A 96 -0.05 6.08 -6.89
C TYR A 96 -1.04 5.27 -7.71
N ASN A 97 -1.77 4.36 -7.05
CA ASN A 97 -2.93 3.67 -7.61
C ASN A 97 -4.07 3.61 -6.59
N LYS A 98 -5.29 3.77 -7.12
CA LYS A 98 -6.54 3.41 -6.47
C LYS A 98 -7.22 2.33 -7.32
N VAL A 99 -7.40 1.15 -6.74
CA VAL A 99 -7.91 -0.03 -7.45
C VAL A 99 -9.05 -0.66 -6.66
N GLN A 100 -10.11 -1.06 -7.35
CA GLN A 100 -11.19 -1.84 -6.77
C GLN A 100 -11.09 -3.30 -7.22
N PHE A 101 -11.09 -4.19 -6.25
CA PHE A 101 -11.14 -5.63 -6.46
C PHE A 101 -12.52 -6.15 -6.09
N HIS A 102 -13.18 -6.80 -7.04
CA HIS A 102 -14.45 -7.48 -6.82
C HIS A 102 -14.14 -8.92 -6.41
N GLU A 103 -14.48 -9.26 -5.18
CA GLU A 103 -14.20 -10.57 -4.59
C GLU A 103 -15.49 -11.40 -4.50
N SER A 104 -15.46 -12.62 -4.99
CA SER A 104 -16.54 -13.59 -4.73
C SER A 104 -16.39 -14.16 -3.33
N VAL A 105 -17.40 -13.96 -2.49
CA VAL A 105 -17.48 -14.49 -1.13
C VAL A 105 -18.60 -15.51 -1.08
N GLY A 106 -18.28 -16.75 -0.75
CA GLY A 106 -19.25 -17.84 -0.56
C GLY A 106 -18.88 -19.12 -1.27
N MET A 107 -19.34 -20.24 -0.70
CA MET A 107 -19.23 -21.54 -1.36
C MET A 107 -20.25 -21.62 -2.50
N ALA A 108 -19.79 -22.02 -3.68
CA ALA A 108 -20.60 -22.20 -4.89
C ALA A 108 -21.76 -23.23 -4.77
N PHE A 109 -21.91 -23.86 -3.61
CA PHE A 109 -22.89 -24.90 -3.37
C PHE A 109 -24.31 -24.41 -2.99
N PHE A 110 -24.46 -23.13 -2.57
CA PHE A 110 -25.76 -22.64 -2.07
C PHE A 110 -26.18 -21.28 -2.67
N GLY A 111 -26.17 -21.13 -3.97
CA GLY A 111 -26.73 -19.98 -4.65
C GLY A 111 -25.72 -18.89 -5.03
N LYS A 112 -26.21 -17.77 -5.55
CA LYS A 112 -25.39 -16.65 -6.05
C LYS A 112 -24.46 -16.13 -4.95
N GLY A 113 -23.14 -16.35 -5.11
CA GLY A 113 -22.14 -15.82 -4.20
C GLY A 113 -22.26 -14.29 -4.07
N GLN A 114 -22.11 -13.76 -2.86
CA GLN A 114 -22.00 -12.33 -2.64
C GLN A 114 -20.71 -11.82 -3.27
N THR A 115 -20.80 -10.69 -3.96
CA THR A 115 -19.63 -9.96 -4.45
C THR A 115 -19.34 -8.83 -3.49
N ASN A 116 -18.16 -8.84 -2.88
CA ASN A 116 -17.66 -7.73 -2.09
C ASN A 116 -16.71 -6.90 -2.95
N VAL A 117 -16.77 -5.58 -2.79
CA VAL A 117 -15.83 -4.66 -3.42
C VAL A 117 -14.86 -4.16 -2.36
N ARG A 118 -13.57 -4.40 -2.56
CA ARG A 118 -12.49 -3.90 -1.72
C ARG A 118 -11.67 -2.87 -2.48
N THR A 119 -11.53 -1.68 -1.93
CA THR A 119 -10.66 -0.65 -2.50
C THR A 119 -9.25 -0.77 -1.89
N THR A 120 -8.25 -0.70 -2.74
CA THR A 120 -6.85 -0.64 -2.35
C THR A 120 -6.25 0.67 -2.85
N LEU A 121 -5.63 1.41 -1.95
CA LEU A 121 -4.76 2.54 -2.28
C LEU A 121 -3.32 2.05 -2.19
N SER A 122 -2.46 2.45 -3.10
CA SER A 122 -1.04 2.10 -3.00
C SER A 122 -0.13 3.17 -3.58
N VAL A 123 1.01 3.37 -2.94
CA VAL A 123 2.12 4.18 -3.45
C VAL A 123 3.38 3.32 -3.48
N HIS A 124 3.98 3.23 -4.65
CA HIS A 124 5.26 2.57 -4.87
C HIS A 124 6.33 3.65 -5.06
N LEU A 125 7.38 3.61 -4.26
CA LEU A 125 8.44 4.62 -4.21
C LEU A 125 9.81 3.97 -4.38
N PHE A 126 10.65 4.52 -5.26
CA PHE A 126 12.05 4.18 -5.38
C PHE A 126 12.90 5.30 -4.75
N CYS A 127 13.73 4.94 -3.77
CA CYS A 127 14.61 5.87 -3.06
C CYS A 127 16.07 5.49 -3.27
N PRO A 128 16.74 6.04 -4.31
CA PRO A 128 18.16 5.77 -4.57
C PRO A 128 19.07 6.15 -3.40
N ASN A 129 18.79 7.25 -2.70
CA ASN A 129 19.59 7.75 -1.58
C ASN A 129 19.68 6.74 -0.42
N SER A 130 18.61 6.00 -0.15
CA SER A 130 18.63 4.93 0.86
C SER A 130 18.89 3.54 0.26
N SER A 131 18.99 3.42 -1.07
CA SER A 131 19.09 2.17 -1.82
C SER A 131 17.93 1.21 -1.54
N ARG A 132 16.73 1.76 -1.24
CA ARG A 132 15.52 1.00 -0.90
C ARG A 132 14.36 1.36 -1.81
N TYR A 133 13.45 0.41 -2.00
CA TYR A 133 12.09 0.70 -2.42
C TYR A 133 11.18 0.71 -1.19
N PHE A 134 10.07 1.43 -1.29
CA PHE A 134 9.00 1.43 -0.30
C PHE A 134 7.66 1.23 -1.01
N VAL A 135 6.77 0.50 -0.35
CA VAL A 135 5.38 0.35 -0.76
C VAL A 135 4.50 0.67 0.44
N LEU A 136 3.73 1.74 0.32
CA LEU A 136 2.64 2.05 1.25
C LEU A 136 1.35 1.58 0.58
N TYR A 137 0.52 0.82 1.27
CA TYR A 137 -0.80 0.48 0.74
C TYR A 137 -1.83 0.36 1.85
N ALA A 138 -3.06 0.76 1.53
CA ALA A 138 -4.22 0.64 2.39
C ALA A 138 -5.23 -0.34 1.80
N LEU A 139 -5.82 -1.15 2.66
CA LEU A 139 -6.95 -2.00 2.32
C LEU A 139 -8.19 -1.39 2.97
N LEU A 140 -9.09 -0.88 2.14
CA LEU A 140 -10.29 -0.20 2.59
C LEU A 140 -11.50 -1.14 2.54
N THR A 141 -12.23 -1.17 3.64
CA THR A 141 -13.53 -1.83 3.70
C THR A 141 -14.59 -0.97 3.01
N PRO A 142 -15.77 -1.52 2.66
CA PRO A 142 -16.88 -0.72 2.15
C PRO A 142 -17.41 0.34 3.14
N LYS A 143 -16.98 0.28 4.41
CA LYS A 143 -17.34 1.21 5.48
C LYS A 143 -16.23 2.21 5.81
N ALA A 144 -15.15 2.23 5.04
CA ALA A 144 -14.07 3.18 5.25
C ALA A 144 -14.58 4.63 5.18
N PRO A 145 -14.05 5.55 6.00
CA PRO A 145 -14.37 6.96 5.90
C PRO A 145 -14.17 7.49 4.46
N GLU A 146 -15.06 8.37 4.00
CA GLU A 146 -15.01 8.92 2.63
C GLU A 146 -13.71 9.71 2.36
N ASP A 147 -13.12 10.29 3.40
CA ASP A 147 -11.89 11.07 3.35
C ASP A 147 -10.61 10.26 3.62
N PHE A 148 -10.71 8.93 3.76
CA PHE A 148 -9.53 8.09 4.03
C PHE A 148 -8.46 8.19 2.93
N ASP A 149 -8.88 8.38 1.69
CA ASP A 149 -7.95 8.61 0.55
C ASP A 149 -7.08 9.85 0.80
N LYS A 150 -7.68 10.93 1.28
CA LYS A 150 -6.98 12.17 1.62
C LYS A 150 -6.00 11.95 2.77
N LEU A 151 -6.45 11.31 3.84
CA LEU A 151 -5.61 10.97 4.98
C LEU A 151 -4.43 10.09 4.58
N PHE A 152 -4.65 9.08 3.73
CA PHE A 152 -3.58 8.22 3.21
C PHE A 152 -2.55 9.03 2.43
N LEU A 153 -2.99 9.96 1.56
CA LEU A 153 -2.09 10.81 0.79
C LEU A 153 -1.33 11.81 1.68
N GLU A 154 -1.95 12.36 2.72
CA GLU A 154 -1.26 13.20 3.72
C GLU A 154 -0.12 12.42 4.43
N MET A 155 -0.37 11.16 4.81
CA MET A 155 0.67 10.28 5.37
C MET A 155 1.80 10.05 4.36
N VAL A 156 1.47 9.80 3.09
CA VAL A 156 2.45 9.62 2.00
C VAL A 156 3.28 10.88 1.77
N ASP A 157 2.67 12.05 1.77
CA ASP A 157 3.36 13.34 1.55
C ASP A 157 4.33 13.67 2.70
N SER A 158 4.02 13.21 3.91
CA SER A 158 4.91 13.34 5.07
C SER A 158 6.06 12.34 5.06
N PHE A 159 6.01 11.29 4.22
CA PHE A 159 7.00 10.22 4.22
C PHE A 159 8.38 10.72 3.81
N ARG A 160 9.40 10.36 4.59
CA ARG A 160 10.81 10.64 4.34
C ARG A 160 11.56 9.31 4.31
N CYS A 161 12.21 9.02 3.19
CA CYS A 161 12.85 7.71 2.97
C CYS A 161 14.35 7.69 3.33
N HIS A 162 14.90 8.83 3.79
CA HIS A 162 16.28 9.00 4.26
C HIS A 162 16.42 10.28 5.08
#